data_57a32bde77f699d768ad20cec94999af
#
_entry.id   57a32bde77f699d768ad20cec94999af
#
_cell.length_a   1.000
_cell.length_b   1.000
_cell.length_c   1.000
_cell.angle_alpha   90.00
_cell.angle_beta   90.00
_cell.angle_gamma   90.00
#
_symmetry.space_group_name_H-M   'P 1'
#
loop_
_entity.id
_entity.type
_entity.pdbx_description
1 polymer ?
#
loop_
_entity_poly.entity_id
_entity_poly.type
_entity_poly.pdbx_seq_one_letter_code
_entity_poly.pdbx_strand_id
1 'polypeptide(L)'
;MQTRNIFTHPVWTSVFALTAATLWGWAYPILKLGFIEFGITADMTGSKMIFAGLRFGFAGIIVMLIARINGKSFKPQKPVNWLYVLLFALVNTTLHYAFFYIGMSHSEGSRAAILNAAGTFILVILACLFFESDKMTGKKILGCAIGISGIILLNVGGSKSSAFSMSGDGMILLNTLCAAFAGLLTRG
;
A
#
# COMPACT_ATOMS: atom_id res chain seq x y z
N MET A 1 14.22 8.70 35.40
CA MET A 1 13.11 9.24 34.56
C MET A 1 13.07 8.44 33.26
N GLN A 2 12.11 7.53 33.12
CA GLN A 2 11.89 6.84 31.83
C GLN A 2 11.38 7.90 30.86
N THR A 3 12.16 8.24 29.87
CA THR A 3 11.71 9.02 28.71
C THR A 3 10.57 8.22 28.04
N ARG A 4 9.34 8.61 28.34
CA ARG A 4 8.16 8.04 27.69
C ARG A 4 8.33 8.23 26.20
N ASN A 5 8.58 7.15 25.50
CA ASN A 5 8.86 7.16 24.07
C ASN A 5 7.61 7.74 23.38
N ILE A 6 7.74 8.89 22.71
CA ILE A 6 6.63 9.62 22.07
C ILE A 6 5.81 8.67 21.16
N PHE A 7 6.49 7.71 20.54
CA PHE A 7 5.87 6.73 19.64
C PHE A 7 5.00 5.67 20.35
N THR A 8 5.10 5.51 21.68
CA THR A 8 4.26 4.58 22.46
C THR A 8 3.14 5.29 23.22
N HIS A 9 3.07 6.62 23.18
CA HIS A 9 2.01 7.37 23.82
C HIS A 9 0.74 7.33 22.93
N PRO A 10 -0.44 6.89 23.42
CA PRO A 10 -1.62 6.64 22.60
C PRO A 10 -2.07 7.85 21.76
N VAL A 11 -1.99 9.06 22.32
CA VAL A 11 -2.36 10.29 21.60
C VAL A 11 -1.41 10.54 20.42
N TRP A 12 -0.10 10.48 20.62
CA TRP A 12 0.87 10.69 19.55
C TRP A 12 0.83 9.60 18.51
N THR A 13 0.62 8.36 18.90
CA THR A 13 0.41 7.24 17.97
C THR A 13 -0.80 7.49 17.08
N SER A 14 -1.91 7.97 17.66
CA SER A 14 -3.12 8.31 16.89
C SER A 14 -2.87 9.49 15.94
N VAL A 15 -2.16 10.54 16.37
CA VAL A 15 -1.81 11.69 15.52
C VAL A 15 -0.95 11.24 14.35
N PHE A 16 0.09 10.43 14.59
CA PHE A 16 0.95 9.92 13.51
C PHE A 16 0.18 9.01 12.54
N ALA A 17 -0.70 8.16 13.06
CA ALA A 17 -1.53 7.28 12.24
C ALA A 17 -2.49 8.09 11.35
N LEU A 18 -3.16 9.10 11.89
CA LEU A 18 -4.05 9.99 11.13
C LEU A 18 -3.27 10.78 10.07
N THR A 19 -2.11 11.32 10.42
CA THR A 19 -1.25 12.04 9.48
C THR A 19 -0.81 11.12 8.33
N ALA A 20 -0.35 9.92 8.66
CA ALA A 20 0.04 8.93 7.64
C ALA A 20 -1.14 8.53 6.74
N ALA A 21 -2.31 8.29 7.31
CA ALA A 21 -3.51 7.95 6.55
C ALA A 21 -3.96 9.10 5.63
N THR A 22 -3.89 10.34 6.10
CA THR A 22 -4.20 11.53 5.29
C THR A 22 -3.22 11.66 4.12
N LEU A 23 -1.92 11.57 4.38
CA LEU A 23 -0.89 11.63 3.32
C LEU A 23 -1.06 10.50 2.31
N TRP A 24 -1.41 9.30 2.77
CA TRP A 24 -1.69 8.18 1.89
C TRP A 24 -2.94 8.40 1.04
N GLY A 25 -4.01 8.96 1.63
CA GLY A 25 -5.24 9.33 0.90
C GLY A 25 -4.98 10.34 -0.21
N TRP A 26 -4.15 11.34 0.04
CA TRP A 26 -3.75 12.34 -0.96
C TRP A 26 -2.93 11.76 -2.13
N ALA A 27 -2.31 10.60 -1.94
CA ALA A 27 -1.52 9.98 -3.01
C ALA A 27 -2.36 9.66 -4.25
N TYR A 28 -3.63 9.29 -4.10
CA TYR A 28 -4.51 8.93 -5.22
C TYR A 28 -4.83 10.12 -6.15
N PRO A 29 -5.36 11.25 -5.65
CA PRO A 29 -5.62 12.41 -6.49
C PRO A 29 -4.32 13.00 -7.07
N ILE A 30 -3.24 13.09 -6.28
CA ILE A 30 -1.95 13.61 -6.75
C ILE A 30 -1.38 12.74 -7.88
N LEU A 31 -1.52 11.43 -7.79
CA LEU A 31 -1.07 10.52 -8.85
C LEU A 31 -1.86 10.75 -10.15
N LYS A 32 -3.19 10.91 -10.04
CA LYS A 32 -4.03 11.21 -11.20
C LYS A 32 -3.69 12.55 -11.85
N LEU A 33 -3.48 13.58 -11.04
CA LEU A 33 -3.02 14.89 -11.53
C LEU A 33 -1.65 14.75 -12.22
N GLY A 34 -0.71 14.00 -11.62
CA GLY A 34 0.58 13.73 -12.25
C GLY A 34 0.45 13.05 -13.61
N PHE A 35 -0.45 12.08 -13.77
CA PHE A 35 -0.69 11.46 -15.07
C PHE A 35 -1.19 12.47 -16.10
N ILE A 36 -2.10 13.37 -15.71
CA ILE A 36 -2.64 14.41 -16.59
C ILE A 36 -1.54 15.40 -16.99
N GLU A 37 -0.78 15.92 -16.02
CA GLU A 37 0.26 16.92 -16.25
C GLU A 37 1.41 16.41 -17.14
N PHE A 38 1.78 15.13 -16.99
CA PHE A 38 2.83 14.51 -17.81
C PHE A 38 2.29 13.82 -19.08
N GLY A 39 1.01 13.95 -19.39
CA GLY A 39 0.39 13.34 -20.57
C GLY A 39 0.47 11.81 -20.58
N ILE A 40 0.48 11.17 -19.42
CA ILE A 40 0.58 9.70 -19.29
C ILE A 40 -0.79 9.08 -19.46
N THR A 41 -1.03 8.45 -20.60
CA THR A 41 -2.29 7.78 -20.92
C THR A 41 -2.34 6.34 -20.39
N ALA A 42 -3.52 5.71 -20.45
CA ALA A 42 -3.73 4.37 -19.90
C ALA A 42 -2.91 3.28 -20.59
N ASP A 43 -2.52 3.46 -21.82
CA ASP A 43 -1.72 2.55 -22.64
C ASP A 43 -0.19 2.69 -22.43
N MET A 44 0.26 3.83 -21.87
CA MET A 44 1.69 4.14 -21.67
C MET A 44 2.28 3.47 -20.41
N THR A 45 2.34 2.14 -20.37
CA THR A 45 2.86 1.41 -19.20
C THR A 45 4.31 1.77 -18.87
N GLY A 46 5.18 1.93 -19.88
CA GLY A 46 6.58 2.33 -19.67
C GLY A 46 6.73 3.69 -18.99
N SER A 47 5.95 4.69 -19.44
CA SER A 47 5.95 6.03 -18.83
C SER A 47 5.47 6.01 -17.37
N LYS A 48 4.49 5.17 -17.03
CA LYS A 48 4.05 4.97 -15.64
C LYS A 48 5.16 4.40 -14.77
N MET A 49 5.93 3.43 -15.29
CA MET A 49 7.05 2.82 -14.55
C MET A 49 8.18 3.83 -14.33
N ILE A 50 8.50 4.64 -15.35
CA ILE A 50 9.51 5.71 -15.23
C ILE A 50 9.03 6.75 -14.21
N PHE A 51 7.77 7.18 -14.29
CA PHE A 51 7.18 8.13 -13.35
C PHE A 51 7.23 7.61 -11.90
N ALA A 52 6.88 6.32 -11.70
CA ALA A 52 7.00 5.66 -10.40
C ALA A 52 8.45 5.61 -9.92
N GLY A 53 9.38 5.20 -10.80
CA GLY A 53 10.81 5.10 -10.49
C GLY A 53 11.41 6.43 -10.06
N LEU A 54 11.13 7.49 -10.79
CA LEU A 54 11.59 8.85 -10.44
C LEU A 54 11.02 9.30 -9.09
N ARG A 55 9.70 9.13 -8.87
CA ARG A 55 9.05 9.51 -7.61
C ARG A 55 9.65 8.78 -6.41
N PHE A 56 9.82 7.45 -6.50
CA PHE A 56 10.41 6.68 -5.42
C PHE A 56 11.91 6.92 -5.28
N GLY A 57 12.62 7.16 -6.38
CA GLY A 57 14.03 7.53 -6.37
C GLY A 57 14.26 8.83 -5.59
N PHE A 58 13.53 9.89 -5.89
CA PHE A 58 13.60 11.15 -5.15
C PHE A 58 13.20 10.97 -3.68
N ALA A 59 12.12 10.25 -3.40
CA ALA A 59 11.72 9.98 -2.01
C ALA A 59 12.81 9.21 -1.24
N GLY A 60 13.43 8.21 -1.87
CA GLY A 60 14.54 7.45 -1.28
C GLY A 60 15.75 8.31 -0.98
N ILE A 61 16.14 9.19 -1.90
CA ILE A 61 17.25 10.15 -1.68
C ILE A 61 16.96 11.06 -0.50
N ILE A 62 15.74 11.63 -0.42
CA ILE A 62 15.34 12.50 0.70
C ILE A 62 15.41 11.75 2.03
N VAL A 63 14.88 10.52 2.09
CA VAL A 63 14.92 9.69 3.30
C VAL A 63 16.36 9.38 3.72
N MET A 64 17.23 9.04 2.75
CA MET A 64 18.66 8.80 3.03
C MET A 64 19.37 10.04 3.56
N LEU A 65 19.10 11.22 2.97
CA LEU A 65 19.67 12.48 3.44
C LEU A 65 19.23 12.77 4.88
N ILE A 66 17.93 12.65 5.19
CA ILE A 66 17.40 12.85 6.54
C ILE A 66 18.04 11.86 7.52
N ALA A 67 18.16 10.58 7.15
CA ALA A 67 18.79 9.58 8.01
C ALA A 67 20.27 9.93 8.29
N ARG A 68 21.00 10.38 7.27
CA ARG A 68 22.41 10.79 7.43
C ARG A 68 22.55 12.01 8.33
N ILE A 69 21.71 13.05 8.16
CA ILE A 69 21.71 14.24 9.01
C ILE A 69 21.45 13.86 10.48
N ASN A 70 20.57 12.88 10.71
CA ASN A 70 20.27 12.37 12.05
C ASN A 70 21.32 11.36 12.57
N GLY A 71 22.49 11.25 11.94
CA GLY A 71 23.59 10.40 12.39
C GLY A 71 23.32 8.90 12.31
N LYS A 72 22.31 8.47 11.52
CA LYS A 72 22.02 7.03 11.36
C LYS A 72 23.01 6.37 10.41
N SER A 73 23.51 5.20 10.80
CA SER A 73 24.37 4.38 9.95
C SER A 73 23.54 3.56 8.98
N PHE A 74 23.99 3.46 7.71
CA PHE A 74 23.41 2.56 6.71
C PHE A 74 24.01 1.14 6.78
N LYS A 75 25.01 0.90 7.64
CA LYS A 75 25.60 -0.43 7.79
C LYS A 75 24.61 -1.30 8.58
N PRO A 76 24.24 -2.47 8.04
CA PRO A 76 23.40 -3.40 8.80
C PRO A 76 24.14 -3.87 10.05
N GLN A 77 23.45 -3.88 11.17
CA GLN A 77 24.01 -4.33 12.45
C GLN A 77 24.11 -5.86 12.57
N LYS A 78 23.38 -6.59 11.74
CA LYS A 78 23.35 -8.05 11.67
C LYS A 78 23.60 -8.50 10.23
N PRO A 79 24.11 -9.72 10.03
CA PRO A 79 24.24 -10.27 8.69
C PRO A 79 22.87 -10.29 7.98
N VAL A 80 22.83 -9.74 6.77
CA VAL A 80 21.62 -9.60 5.99
C VAL A 80 21.64 -10.60 4.84
N ASN A 81 20.56 -11.34 4.67
CA ASN A 81 20.36 -12.16 3.49
C ASN A 81 19.89 -11.25 2.34
N TRP A 82 20.83 -10.81 1.50
CA TRP A 82 20.57 -9.90 0.40
C TRP A 82 19.59 -10.47 -0.64
N LEU A 83 19.58 -11.79 -0.82
CA LEU A 83 18.60 -12.43 -1.71
C LEU A 83 17.17 -12.25 -1.18
N TYR A 84 16.98 -12.43 0.13
CA TYR A 84 15.67 -12.20 0.75
C TYR A 84 15.24 -10.73 0.63
N VAL A 85 16.16 -9.80 0.90
CA VAL A 85 15.87 -8.36 0.73
C VAL A 85 15.49 -8.01 -0.71
N LEU A 86 16.20 -8.57 -1.68
CA LEU A 86 15.92 -8.36 -3.10
C LEU A 86 14.54 -8.92 -3.48
N LEU A 87 14.23 -10.15 -3.09
CA LEU A 87 12.93 -10.77 -3.37
C LEU A 87 11.80 -10.01 -2.67
N PHE A 88 12.00 -9.61 -1.43
CA PHE A 88 11.04 -8.78 -0.70
C PHE A 88 10.81 -7.43 -1.40
N ALA A 89 11.87 -6.72 -1.81
CA ALA A 89 11.78 -5.47 -2.52
C ALA A 89 11.08 -5.64 -3.88
N LEU A 90 11.34 -6.74 -4.60
CA LEU A 90 10.69 -7.04 -5.87
C LEU A 90 9.17 -7.20 -5.69
N VAL A 91 8.73 -7.97 -4.69
CA VAL A 91 7.30 -8.20 -4.44
C VAL A 91 6.65 -6.97 -3.83
N ASN A 92 7.24 -6.44 -2.75
CA ASN A 92 6.63 -5.36 -1.95
C ASN A 92 6.68 -3.98 -2.64
N THR A 93 7.64 -3.78 -3.54
CA THR A 93 7.80 -2.47 -4.19
C THR A 93 7.54 -2.59 -5.69
N THR A 94 8.32 -3.39 -6.42
CA THR A 94 8.25 -3.39 -7.89
C THR A 94 6.92 -3.92 -8.40
N LEU A 95 6.53 -5.15 -8.03
CA LEU A 95 5.28 -5.76 -8.50
C LEU A 95 4.05 -5.05 -7.92
N HIS A 96 4.08 -4.78 -6.62
CA HIS A 96 3.01 -4.06 -5.93
C HIS A 96 2.69 -2.73 -6.62
N TYR A 97 3.67 -1.88 -6.82
CA TYR A 97 3.44 -0.58 -7.46
C TYR A 97 3.23 -0.66 -8.97
N ALA A 98 3.81 -1.63 -9.67
CA ALA A 98 3.50 -1.84 -11.08
C ALA A 98 2.00 -2.09 -11.29
N PHE A 99 1.41 -3.01 -10.54
CA PHE A 99 -0.02 -3.27 -10.56
C PHE A 99 -0.83 -2.05 -10.11
N PHE A 100 -0.38 -1.34 -9.07
CA PHE A 100 -1.04 -0.13 -8.59
C PHE A 100 -1.11 0.97 -9.67
N TYR A 101 0.00 1.28 -10.34
CA TYR A 101 0.04 2.34 -11.35
C TYR A 101 -0.75 1.97 -12.61
N ILE A 102 -0.71 0.70 -13.02
CA ILE A 102 -1.55 0.20 -14.13
C ILE A 102 -3.02 0.31 -13.73
N GLY A 103 -3.40 -0.19 -12.58
CA GLY A 103 -4.78 -0.14 -12.09
C GLY A 103 -5.31 1.29 -11.95
N MET A 104 -4.50 2.18 -11.37
CA MET A 104 -4.83 3.60 -11.21
C MET A 104 -5.07 4.33 -12.53
N SER A 105 -4.41 3.93 -13.61
CA SER A 105 -4.61 4.56 -14.91
C SER A 105 -5.95 4.17 -15.57
N HIS A 106 -6.52 3.02 -15.20
CA HIS A 106 -7.76 2.49 -15.75
C HIS A 106 -8.97 2.57 -14.79
N SER A 107 -8.76 3.02 -13.54
CA SER A 107 -9.83 3.18 -12.54
C SER A 107 -9.94 4.62 -12.07
N GLU A 108 -11.10 5.01 -11.56
CA GLU A 108 -11.26 6.27 -10.84
C GLU A 108 -10.47 6.22 -9.52
N GLY A 109 -9.86 7.34 -9.11
CA GLY A 109 -9.02 7.42 -7.92
C GLY A 109 -9.74 7.00 -6.64
N SER A 110 -11.00 7.43 -6.46
CA SER A 110 -11.86 7.06 -5.33
C SER A 110 -12.13 5.56 -5.28
N ARG A 111 -12.49 4.96 -6.41
CA ARG A 111 -12.75 3.53 -6.55
C ARG A 111 -11.49 2.71 -6.28
N ALA A 112 -10.35 3.12 -6.84
CA ALA A 112 -9.07 2.48 -6.60
C ALA A 112 -8.68 2.52 -5.12
N ALA A 113 -8.92 3.65 -4.43
CA ALA A 113 -8.66 3.77 -2.99
C ALA A 113 -9.50 2.79 -2.17
N ILE A 114 -10.79 2.65 -2.49
CA ILE A 114 -11.71 1.73 -1.81
C ILE A 114 -11.30 0.28 -2.05
N LEU A 115 -10.99 -0.08 -3.31
CA LEU A 115 -10.52 -1.43 -3.65
C LEU A 115 -9.19 -1.75 -2.97
N ASN A 116 -8.29 -0.76 -2.89
CA ASN A 116 -7.02 -0.94 -2.20
C ASN A 116 -7.20 -1.20 -0.69
N ALA A 117 -8.24 -0.66 -0.06
CA ALA A 117 -8.57 -0.95 1.34
C ALA A 117 -8.91 -2.43 1.57
N ALA A 118 -9.36 -3.18 0.54
CA ALA A 118 -9.59 -4.62 0.61
C ALA A 118 -8.32 -5.40 1.03
N GLY A 119 -7.13 -4.87 0.73
CA GLY A 119 -5.85 -5.47 1.12
C GLY A 119 -5.72 -5.69 2.62
N THR A 120 -6.32 -4.82 3.44
CA THR A 120 -6.33 -4.98 4.90
C THR A 120 -7.11 -6.22 5.33
N PHE A 121 -8.28 -6.47 4.72
CA PHE A 121 -9.09 -7.66 5.02
C PHE A 121 -8.40 -8.92 4.54
N ILE A 122 -7.81 -8.90 3.34
CA ILE A 122 -7.01 -9.99 2.79
C ILE A 122 -5.85 -10.32 3.73
N LEU A 123 -5.10 -9.31 4.19
CA LEU A 123 -3.99 -9.49 5.13
C LEU A 123 -4.46 -10.12 6.44
N VAL A 124 -5.59 -9.68 7.01
CA VAL A 124 -6.13 -10.25 8.25
C VAL A 124 -6.51 -11.72 8.06
N ILE A 125 -7.16 -12.06 6.95
CA ILE A 125 -7.56 -13.44 6.64
C ILE A 125 -6.30 -14.32 6.46
N LEU A 126 -5.35 -13.88 5.65
CA LEU A 126 -4.11 -14.60 5.40
C LEU A 126 -3.28 -14.76 6.68
N ALA A 127 -3.19 -13.71 7.51
CA ALA A 127 -2.47 -13.79 8.78
C ALA A 127 -3.08 -14.86 9.70
N CYS A 128 -4.41 -14.96 9.76
CA CYS A 128 -5.07 -16.00 10.54
C CYS A 128 -4.91 -17.41 9.97
N LEU A 129 -4.63 -17.54 8.67
CA LEU A 129 -4.39 -18.85 8.03
C LEU A 129 -2.94 -19.31 8.19
N PHE A 130 -1.98 -18.39 8.13
CA PHE A 130 -0.56 -18.72 8.13
C PHE A 130 0.10 -18.67 9.52
N PHE A 131 -0.48 -17.94 10.48
CA PHE A 131 0.10 -17.80 11.82
C PHE A 131 -0.83 -18.39 12.88
N GLU A 132 -0.39 -19.44 13.55
CA GLU A 132 -1.14 -20.09 14.66
C GLU A 132 -1.39 -19.14 15.84
N SER A 133 -0.52 -18.13 16.02
CA SER A 133 -0.66 -17.11 17.04
C SER A 133 -1.80 -16.09 16.75
N ASP A 134 -2.26 -16.00 15.51
CA ASP A 134 -3.22 -14.99 15.06
C ASP A 134 -4.59 -15.58 14.72
N LYS A 135 -5.24 -16.17 15.74
CA LYS A 135 -6.52 -16.90 15.57
C LYS A 135 -7.63 -16.01 15.02
N MET A 136 -8.44 -16.59 14.14
CA MET A 136 -9.65 -15.97 13.63
C MET A 136 -10.70 -15.88 14.75
N THR A 137 -11.00 -14.67 15.19
CA THR A 137 -12.02 -14.41 16.22
C THR A 137 -13.33 -13.94 15.60
N GLY A 138 -14.46 -14.12 16.28
CA GLY A 138 -15.76 -13.64 15.79
C GLY A 138 -15.77 -12.14 15.47
N LYS A 139 -15.03 -11.32 16.23
CA LYS A 139 -14.88 -9.89 15.95
C LYS A 139 -14.16 -9.61 14.65
N LYS A 140 -13.12 -10.37 14.32
CA LYS A 140 -12.38 -10.26 13.04
C LYS A 140 -13.26 -10.68 11.87
N ILE A 141 -14.02 -11.79 12.00
CA ILE A 141 -14.97 -12.25 10.98
C ILE A 141 -16.00 -11.17 10.70
N LEU A 142 -16.63 -10.64 11.74
CA LEU A 142 -17.65 -9.61 11.60
C LEU A 142 -17.07 -8.33 10.95
N GLY A 143 -15.89 -7.88 11.39
CA GLY A 143 -15.22 -6.72 10.80
C GLY A 143 -14.89 -6.91 9.32
N CYS A 144 -14.34 -8.08 8.93
CA CYS A 144 -14.06 -8.40 7.53
C CYS A 144 -15.36 -8.49 6.71
N ALA A 145 -16.42 -9.12 7.23
CA ALA A 145 -17.69 -9.24 6.54
C ALA A 145 -18.33 -7.87 6.27
N ILE A 146 -18.37 -6.98 7.27
CA ILE A 146 -18.90 -5.62 7.12
C ILE A 146 -18.06 -4.83 6.12
N GLY A 147 -16.73 -4.89 6.24
CA GLY A 147 -15.83 -4.15 5.35
C GLY A 147 -15.91 -4.61 3.90
N ILE A 148 -15.91 -5.92 3.65
CA ILE A 148 -16.07 -6.50 2.30
C ILE A 148 -17.45 -6.17 1.73
N SER A 149 -18.52 -6.25 2.54
CA SER A 149 -19.87 -5.86 2.12
C SER A 149 -19.93 -4.38 1.69
N GLY A 150 -19.26 -3.49 2.42
CA GLY A 150 -19.14 -2.07 2.05
C GLY A 150 -18.45 -1.88 0.68
N ILE A 151 -17.36 -2.61 0.42
CA ILE A 151 -16.67 -2.57 -0.87
C ILE A 151 -17.59 -3.08 -2.00
N ILE A 152 -18.32 -4.17 -1.77
CA ILE A 152 -19.26 -4.73 -2.75
C ILE A 152 -20.38 -3.72 -3.04
N LEU A 153 -21.00 -3.14 -2.02
CA LEU A 153 -22.07 -2.15 -2.17
C LEU A 153 -21.63 -0.93 -2.99
N LEU A 154 -20.43 -0.41 -2.75
CA LEU A 154 -19.87 0.71 -3.50
C LEU A 154 -19.61 0.36 -4.98
N ASN A 155 -19.26 -0.90 -5.27
CA ASN A 155 -19.06 -1.35 -6.64
C ASN A 155 -20.37 -1.67 -7.37
N VAL A 156 -21.41 -2.09 -6.67
CA VAL A 156 -22.74 -2.39 -7.26
C VAL A 156 -23.59 -1.14 -7.43
N GLY A 157 -23.48 -0.16 -6.51
CA GLY A 157 -24.28 1.07 -6.51
C GLY A 157 -23.78 2.17 -7.46
N GLY A 158 -22.66 1.99 -8.12
CA GLY A 158 -22.11 2.96 -9.08
C GLY A 158 -22.91 3.03 -10.37
N SER A 159 -22.94 4.22 -11.00
CA SER A 159 -23.60 4.45 -12.29
C SER A 159 -23.05 3.50 -13.38
N LYS A 160 -23.83 3.28 -14.45
CA LYS A 160 -23.54 2.34 -15.56
C LYS A 160 -22.14 2.47 -16.23
N SER A 161 -21.36 3.50 -15.92
CA SER A 161 -19.98 3.66 -16.39
C SER A 161 -18.93 2.89 -15.53
N SER A 162 -19.35 2.20 -14.48
CA SER A 162 -18.45 1.58 -13.50
C SER A 162 -18.52 0.05 -13.48
N ALA A 163 -18.68 -0.61 -14.64
CA ALA A 163 -18.51 -2.06 -14.74
C ALA A 163 -17.08 -2.44 -14.27
N PHE A 164 -16.95 -3.58 -13.59
CA PHE A 164 -15.65 -4.10 -13.15
C PHE A 164 -14.68 -4.23 -14.34
N SER A 165 -13.55 -3.58 -14.24
CA SER A 165 -12.49 -3.61 -15.25
C SER A 165 -11.32 -4.44 -14.76
N MET A 166 -10.95 -5.50 -15.50
CA MET A 166 -9.76 -6.29 -15.16
C MET A 166 -8.47 -5.44 -15.21
N SER A 167 -8.36 -4.52 -16.18
CA SER A 167 -7.21 -3.64 -16.34
C SER A 167 -7.10 -2.57 -15.25
N GLY A 168 -8.23 -2.18 -14.66
CA GLY A 168 -8.28 -1.22 -13.55
C GLY A 168 -8.40 -1.93 -12.21
N ASP A 169 -9.61 -2.40 -11.91
CA ASP A 169 -9.96 -2.95 -10.60
C ASP A 169 -9.22 -4.26 -10.30
N GLY A 170 -9.08 -5.14 -11.30
CA GLY A 170 -8.32 -6.38 -11.18
C GLY A 170 -6.84 -6.11 -10.83
N MET A 171 -6.21 -5.12 -11.46
CA MET A 171 -4.82 -4.74 -11.16
C MET A 171 -4.69 -4.15 -9.74
N ILE A 172 -5.67 -3.36 -9.27
CA ILE A 172 -5.69 -2.89 -7.88
C ILE A 172 -5.82 -4.07 -6.90
N LEU A 173 -6.64 -5.07 -7.20
CA LEU A 173 -6.75 -6.26 -6.36
C LEU A 173 -5.45 -7.09 -6.34
N LEU A 174 -4.77 -7.24 -7.48
CA LEU A 174 -3.44 -7.88 -7.53
C LEU A 174 -2.41 -7.11 -6.71
N ASN A 175 -2.42 -5.78 -6.80
CA ASN A 175 -1.61 -4.93 -5.95
C ASN A 175 -1.87 -5.22 -4.45
N THR A 176 -3.14 -5.30 -4.02
CA THR A 176 -3.47 -5.60 -2.61
C THR A 176 -3.02 -6.99 -2.17
N LEU A 177 -3.06 -7.98 -3.04
CA LEU A 177 -2.51 -9.31 -2.77
C LEU A 177 -0.99 -9.25 -2.57
N CYS A 178 -0.25 -8.57 -3.44
CA CYS A 178 1.20 -8.38 -3.26
C CYS A 178 1.52 -7.71 -1.92
N ALA A 179 0.78 -6.67 -1.55
CA ALA A 179 0.95 -5.98 -0.26
C ALA A 179 0.66 -6.90 0.93
N ALA A 180 -0.40 -7.71 0.84
CA ALA A 180 -0.76 -8.65 1.90
C ALA A 180 0.32 -9.74 2.07
N PHE A 181 0.83 -10.32 0.98
CA PHE A 181 1.93 -11.27 1.03
C PHE A 181 3.22 -10.65 1.59
N ALA A 182 3.57 -9.44 1.16
CA ALA A 182 4.71 -8.72 1.73
C ALA A 182 4.54 -8.47 3.23
N GLY A 183 3.32 -8.12 3.67
CA GLY A 183 2.99 -7.98 5.09
C GLY A 183 3.13 -9.28 5.90
N LEU A 184 2.86 -10.44 5.29
CA LEU A 184 3.12 -11.74 5.92
C LEU A 184 4.62 -12.02 6.06
N LEU A 185 5.40 -11.74 5.01
CA LEU A 185 6.86 -11.95 5.02
C LEU A 185 7.58 -11.10 6.08
N THR A 186 7.02 -9.96 6.49
CA THR A 186 7.60 -9.12 7.55
C THR A 186 7.27 -9.58 8.96
N ARG A 187 6.36 -10.54 9.14
CA ARG A 187 5.96 -11.07 10.44
C ARG A 187 6.72 -12.35 10.86
N GLY A 188 7.36 -13.03 9.90
CA GLY A 188 8.22 -14.20 10.14
C GLY A 188 9.65 -13.79 10.34
#